data_d9bc114f5aa5ec5a66a341b604877159
#
_entry.id   d9bc114f5aa5ec5a66a341b604877159
#
_cell.length_a   1.000
_cell.length_b   1.000
_cell.length_c   1.000
_cell.angle_alpha   90.00
_cell.angle_beta   90.00
_cell.angle_gamma   90.00
#
_symmetry.space_group_name_H-M   'P 1'
#
loop_
_entity.id
_entity.type
_entity.pdbx_description
1 polymer ?
#
loop_
_entity_poly.entity_id
_entity_poly.type
_entity_poly.pdbx_seq_one_letter_code
_entity_poly.pdbx_strand_id
1 'polypeptide(L)'
;MTRHLPQTVKNANELTYVAPEQEKATGFWLWYTEAYDALDPNGNVTIKWDIMSWTPDGYVAVVTIYNFQQYRHFESPGWSLGWTWAKKEIIWSMLGGQATEQGDCSHYKGNIPHCCKRSPNIVDLLVGTPYNQQIANCCKGGVLSSWGQDPANAAASFQLSVGQAGTSTKTVTPPKNLTLKAPGPGYTCGPAQDVPASKFISADKRRVTQALKTWNFTCTYSQFLASRAPTCCVSLSSFYNDTIVPCPTCSCGCKSNITEPGSCVESDSPYLASVVSGSQENTPVVQCTSHMCPIRVHWHVKLNYKEYWRVKVTITNFNYAMNYSRWNLVVQHPNFDDLTQIFSFNYKPLTPYASINDTGMLWGVNFYNDLLMQAGPYGNVQSELLFRKDKSTFSFDQGWAFPRRVYFNGESCVMPPPDAYPMLPNAGSRQDYSLLTVITSSLSTLAFIFVYA
;
A
#
# COMPACT_ATOMS: atom_id res chain seq x y z
N MET A 1 38.18 29.15 -35.66
CA MET A 1 38.34 28.54 -34.31
C MET A 1 37.30 27.45 -34.14
N THR A 2 37.69 26.27 -34.50
CA THR A 2 36.90 25.03 -34.52
C THR A 2 36.93 24.40 -33.12
N ARG A 3 35.78 24.14 -32.53
CA ARG A 3 35.66 23.33 -31.30
C ARG A 3 35.30 21.91 -31.70
N HIS A 4 36.17 20.98 -31.37
CA HIS A 4 35.99 19.55 -31.47
C HIS A 4 34.95 19.03 -30.47
N LEU A 5 34.03 18.23 -30.97
CA LEU A 5 33.18 17.29 -30.22
C LEU A 5 33.96 15.98 -30.02
N PRO A 6 33.92 15.36 -28.87
CA PRO A 6 34.43 14.01 -28.72
C PRO A 6 33.41 12.96 -29.19
N GLN A 7 33.94 11.98 -29.89
CA GLN A 7 33.23 10.85 -30.46
C GLN A 7 32.75 9.86 -29.41
N THR A 8 31.58 9.31 -29.65
CA THR A 8 30.99 8.12 -29.05
C THR A 8 31.91 6.91 -29.16
N VAL A 9 32.14 6.23 -28.03
CA VAL A 9 32.64 4.86 -27.99
C VAL A 9 31.47 3.95 -27.58
N LYS A 10 31.13 3.06 -28.49
CA LYS A 10 30.30 1.89 -28.23
C LYS A 10 31.11 0.87 -27.43
N ASN A 11 30.59 0.42 -26.30
CA ASN A 11 30.67 -0.98 -25.88
C ASN A 11 29.65 -1.22 -24.77
N ALA A 12 28.67 -2.04 -25.09
CA ALA A 12 27.76 -2.67 -24.14
C ALA A 12 28.51 -3.86 -23.53
N ASN A 13 28.67 -3.82 -22.21
CA ASN A 13 28.73 -4.93 -21.26
C ASN A 13 29.58 -4.51 -20.07
N GLU A 14 28.89 -3.97 -19.07
CA GLU A 14 29.25 -3.98 -17.65
C GLU A 14 28.42 -2.89 -16.95
N LEU A 15 27.25 -3.27 -16.48
CA LEU A 15 26.49 -2.45 -15.54
C LEU A 15 27.07 -2.69 -14.12
N THR A 16 28.20 -2.09 -13.87
CA THR A 16 28.65 -1.82 -12.49
C THR A 16 27.86 -0.64 -11.98
N TYR A 17 27.07 -0.88 -10.95
CA TYR A 17 26.39 0.15 -10.18
C TYR A 17 27.44 1.01 -9.47
N VAL A 18 27.71 2.18 -10.01
CA VAL A 18 28.54 3.19 -9.36
C VAL A 18 27.63 4.02 -8.47
N ALA A 19 27.75 3.84 -7.16
CA ALA A 19 27.14 4.74 -6.21
C ALA A 19 27.71 6.17 -6.40
N PRO A 20 26.90 7.23 -6.30
CA PRO A 20 27.41 8.59 -6.43
C PRO A 20 28.39 8.89 -5.29
N GLU A 21 29.52 9.48 -5.65
CA GLU A 21 30.59 9.91 -4.77
C GLU A 21 30.05 10.85 -3.69
N GLN A 22 30.38 10.54 -2.43
CA GLN A 22 29.99 11.33 -1.28
C GLN A 22 30.79 12.65 -1.25
N GLU A 23 30.10 13.74 -1.52
CA GLU A 23 30.63 15.06 -1.19
C GLU A 23 30.60 15.27 0.33
N LYS A 24 31.78 15.34 0.94
CA LYS A 24 31.96 15.65 2.36
C LYS A 24 31.58 17.09 2.65
N ALA A 25 30.35 17.32 3.02
CA ALA A 25 29.90 18.55 3.64
C ALA A 25 29.75 18.33 5.16
N THR A 26 30.39 19.17 5.90
CA THR A 26 30.50 19.28 7.34
C THR A 26 29.22 19.02 8.12
N GLY A 27 29.20 17.96 8.90
CA GLY A 27 28.62 17.99 10.26
C GLY A 27 27.10 17.91 10.43
N PHE A 28 26.31 17.57 9.42
CA PHE A 28 24.89 17.27 9.61
C PHE A 28 24.51 16.07 8.74
N TRP A 29 24.36 14.90 9.32
CA TRP A 29 23.79 13.72 8.66
C TRP A 29 22.28 13.95 8.51
N LEU A 30 21.87 14.65 7.45
CA LEU A 30 20.51 14.56 6.96
C LEU A 30 20.36 13.17 6.36
N TRP A 31 19.78 12.26 7.15
CA TRP A 31 19.20 11.05 6.60
C TRP A 31 18.03 11.48 5.70
N TYR A 32 18.28 11.63 4.42
CA TYR A 32 17.23 11.56 3.42
C TYR A 32 16.73 10.12 3.47
N THR A 33 15.82 9.83 4.37
CA THR A 33 14.99 8.64 4.27
C THR A 33 14.13 8.86 3.04
N GLU A 34 14.47 8.15 1.98
CA GLU A 34 13.69 8.18 0.74
C GLU A 34 12.24 7.80 1.09
N ALA A 35 11.36 8.79 0.98
CA ALA A 35 9.91 8.61 1.02
C ALA A 35 9.48 7.98 -0.32
N TYR A 36 9.96 6.75 -0.58
CA TYR A 36 9.86 6.14 -1.88
C TYR A 36 9.30 4.72 -1.76
N ASP A 37 8.19 4.48 -2.44
CA ASP A 37 7.66 3.14 -2.62
C ASP A 37 8.33 2.51 -3.84
N ALA A 38 9.27 1.60 -3.62
CA ALA A 38 10.03 0.96 -4.68
C ALA A 38 9.16 0.15 -5.66
N LEU A 39 7.98 -0.28 -5.25
CA LEU A 39 7.04 -1.01 -6.11
C LEU A 39 6.08 -0.10 -6.88
N ASP A 40 6.01 1.17 -6.51
CA ASP A 40 5.20 2.19 -7.20
C ASP A 40 5.95 3.52 -7.29
N PRO A 41 7.06 3.54 -8.05
CA PRO A 41 7.97 4.70 -8.13
C PRO A 41 7.30 5.97 -8.66
N ASN A 42 6.26 5.83 -9.44
CA ASN A 42 5.49 6.93 -10.01
C ASN A 42 4.17 7.18 -9.27
N GLY A 43 3.87 6.37 -8.27
CA GLY A 43 2.64 6.47 -7.48
C GLY A 43 2.59 7.75 -6.67
N ASN A 44 1.52 8.50 -6.86
CA ASN A 44 1.29 9.74 -6.13
C ASN A 44 -0.21 10.01 -5.99
N VAL A 45 -0.52 10.98 -5.13
CA VAL A 45 -1.85 11.57 -5.05
C VAL A 45 -1.74 12.99 -5.53
N THR A 46 -2.43 13.30 -6.63
CA THR A 46 -2.47 14.65 -7.18
C THR A 46 -3.77 15.34 -6.76
N ILE A 47 -3.64 16.49 -6.12
CA ILE A 47 -4.78 17.33 -5.75
C ILE A 47 -4.80 18.52 -6.69
N LYS A 48 -5.85 18.58 -7.50
CA LYS A 48 -6.05 19.63 -8.49
C LYS A 48 -7.06 20.62 -7.96
N TRP A 49 -6.68 21.89 -7.92
CA TRP A 49 -7.48 23.01 -7.45
C TRP A 49 -7.82 23.92 -8.62
N ASP A 50 -9.04 23.79 -9.12
CA ASP A 50 -9.52 24.48 -10.32
C ASP A 50 -10.43 25.66 -9.93
N ILE A 51 -10.01 26.89 -10.18
CA ILE A 51 -10.85 28.07 -9.99
C ILE A 51 -11.79 28.18 -11.19
N MET A 52 -13.09 28.06 -10.93
CA MET A 52 -14.11 28.00 -11.96
C MET A 52 -14.75 29.37 -12.26
N SER A 53 -14.93 30.22 -11.23
CA SER A 53 -15.51 31.54 -11.39
C SER A 53 -15.06 32.49 -10.28
N TRP A 54 -15.04 33.78 -10.58
CA TRP A 54 -14.82 34.84 -9.58
C TRP A 54 -16.13 35.23 -8.91
N THR A 55 -16.08 35.52 -7.64
CA THR A 55 -17.17 36.13 -6.84
C THR A 55 -16.77 37.56 -6.44
N PRO A 56 -17.69 38.39 -5.92
CA PRO A 56 -17.34 39.76 -5.50
C PRO A 56 -16.22 39.87 -4.47
N ASP A 57 -16.04 38.84 -3.63
CA ASP A 57 -15.05 38.81 -2.55
C ASP A 57 -14.06 37.64 -2.64
N GLY A 58 -14.11 36.86 -3.74
CA GLY A 58 -13.22 35.71 -3.90
C GLY A 58 -13.49 34.86 -5.14
N TYR A 59 -13.68 33.57 -4.96
CA TYR A 59 -13.82 32.63 -6.06
C TYR A 59 -14.60 31.35 -5.69
N VAL A 60 -15.09 30.66 -6.70
CA VAL A 60 -15.58 29.28 -6.60
C VAL A 60 -14.53 28.35 -7.20
N ALA A 61 -14.16 27.31 -6.47
CA ALA A 61 -13.23 26.29 -6.96
C ALA A 61 -13.81 24.89 -6.84
N VAL A 62 -13.40 24.03 -7.77
CA VAL A 62 -13.55 22.57 -7.68
C VAL A 62 -12.20 21.99 -7.34
N VAL A 63 -12.15 21.21 -6.26
CA VAL A 63 -10.94 20.49 -5.82
C VAL A 63 -11.14 19.02 -6.12
N THR A 64 -10.20 18.43 -6.86
CA THR A 64 -10.26 17.01 -7.22
C THR A 64 -9.00 16.31 -6.72
N ILE A 65 -9.21 15.23 -5.97
CA ILE A 65 -8.16 14.34 -5.47
C ILE A 65 -8.08 13.16 -6.43
N TYR A 66 -6.94 12.92 -7.04
CA TYR A 66 -6.66 11.78 -7.90
C TYR A 66 -5.68 10.85 -7.21
N ASN A 67 -6.06 9.61 -7.00
CA ASN A 67 -5.20 8.59 -6.46
C ASN A 67 -4.49 7.83 -7.60
N PHE A 68 -3.34 8.32 -8.05
CA PHE A 68 -2.55 7.69 -9.12
C PHE A 68 -1.66 6.54 -8.64
N GLN A 69 -1.78 6.13 -7.38
CA GLN A 69 -1.06 4.97 -6.86
C GLN A 69 -1.58 3.67 -7.51
N GLN A 70 -0.67 2.73 -7.80
CA GLN A 70 -1.03 1.52 -8.55
C GLN A 70 -1.84 0.53 -7.71
N TYR A 71 -1.55 0.41 -6.42
CA TYR A 71 -2.15 -0.62 -5.57
C TYR A 71 -2.60 -0.13 -4.17
N ARG A 72 -2.35 1.12 -3.80
CA ARG A 72 -2.74 1.66 -2.50
C ARG A 72 -4.09 2.35 -2.59
N HIS A 73 -5.07 1.81 -1.85
CA HIS A 73 -6.42 2.39 -1.72
C HIS A 73 -6.48 3.42 -0.60
N PHE A 74 -7.54 4.25 -0.63
CA PHE A 74 -8.00 5.00 0.53
C PHE A 74 -9.17 4.23 1.14
N GLU A 75 -8.95 3.64 2.29
CA GLU A 75 -9.95 2.85 2.98
C GLU A 75 -10.78 3.71 3.96
N SER A 76 -11.88 3.14 4.47
CA SER A 76 -12.65 3.77 5.55
C SER A 76 -11.75 4.03 6.78
N PRO A 77 -11.92 5.17 7.46
CA PRO A 77 -12.95 6.21 7.32
C PRO A 77 -12.75 7.22 6.17
N GLY A 78 -11.83 6.98 5.23
CA GLY A 78 -11.64 7.80 4.06
C GLY A 78 -10.56 8.88 4.20
N TRP A 79 -10.44 9.71 3.16
CA TRP A 79 -9.47 10.78 3.15
C TRP A 79 -9.92 11.99 3.96
N SER A 80 -8.96 12.72 4.50
CA SER A 80 -9.13 14.09 4.98
C SER A 80 -8.05 14.99 4.40
N LEU A 81 -8.45 16.16 3.94
CA LEU A 81 -7.60 17.14 3.29
C LEU A 81 -7.59 18.44 4.09
N GLY A 82 -6.44 18.80 4.62
CA GLY A 82 -6.23 20.04 5.34
C GLY A 82 -5.29 20.99 4.61
N TRP A 83 -5.39 22.29 4.89
CA TRP A 83 -4.46 23.29 4.40
C TRP A 83 -4.46 24.53 5.32
N THR A 84 -3.56 25.45 5.08
CA THR A 84 -3.56 26.75 5.75
C THR A 84 -3.79 27.84 4.73
N TRP A 85 -4.75 28.71 4.98
CA TRP A 85 -5.01 29.86 4.15
C TRP A 85 -3.85 30.86 4.18
N ALA A 86 -3.53 31.45 3.04
CA ALA A 86 -2.43 32.40 2.91
C ALA A 86 -2.76 33.76 3.53
N LYS A 87 -4.03 34.14 3.54
CA LYS A 87 -4.57 35.39 4.07
C LYS A 87 -5.68 35.09 5.11
N LYS A 88 -6.77 35.81 5.05
CA LYS A 88 -7.95 35.65 5.93
C LYS A 88 -9.13 35.01 5.20
N GLU A 89 -8.81 34.14 4.25
CA GLU A 89 -9.82 33.46 3.45
C GLU A 89 -10.76 32.63 4.36
N ILE A 90 -12.02 32.52 3.94
CA ILE A 90 -13.08 31.75 4.57
C ILE A 90 -13.79 30.89 3.54
N ILE A 91 -14.50 29.87 3.99
CA ILE A 91 -15.34 29.05 3.12
C ILE A 91 -16.81 29.44 3.35
N TRP A 92 -17.43 30.05 2.35
CA TRP A 92 -18.84 30.43 2.40
C TRP A 92 -19.76 29.19 2.30
N SER A 93 -19.50 28.33 1.36
CA SER A 93 -20.31 27.14 1.11
C SER A 93 -19.48 26.01 0.52
N MET A 94 -19.97 24.78 0.67
CA MET A 94 -19.36 23.58 0.11
C MET A 94 -20.43 22.68 -0.51
N LEU A 95 -20.04 21.94 -1.55
CA LEU A 95 -20.78 20.83 -2.16
C LEU A 95 -19.84 19.64 -2.35
N GLY A 96 -20.32 18.43 -2.10
CA GLY A 96 -19.52 17.21 -2.25
C GLY A 96 -18.47 16.99 -1.15
N GLY A 97 -18.41 17.85 -0.15
CA GLY A 97 -17.50 17.76 0.98
C GLY A 97 -17.96 18.65 2.12
N GLN A 98 -17.39 18.46 3.29
CA GLN A 98 -17.67 19.28 4.48
C GLN A 98 -16.43 19.55 5.30
N ALA A 99 -16.38 20.70 5.96
CA ALA A 99 -15.36 20.98 6.96
C ALA A 99 -15.69 20.21 8.25
N THR A 100 -14.67 19.64 8.87
CA THR A 100 -14.83 18.91 10.14
C THR A 100 -15.20 19.84 11.30
N GLU A 101 -14.85 21.13 11.18
CA GLU A 101 -15.13 22.13 12.19
C GLU A 101 -15.38 23.50 11.53
N GLN A 102 -16.39 24.23 12.02
CA GLN A 102 -16.73 25.56 11.50
C GLN A 102 -15.73 26.64 11.93
N GLY A 103 -15.23 26.55 13.16
CA GLY A 103 -14.43 27.60 13.75
C GLY A 103 -15.26 28.79 14.26
N ASP A 104 -14.58 29.86 14.64
CA ASP A 104 -15.23 31.08 15.13
C ASP A 104 -15.74 31.97 13.99
N CYS A 105 -17.03 31.89 13.72
CA CYS A 105 -17.76 32.70 12.75
C CYS A 105 -18.59 33.82 13.40
N SER A 106 -18.39 34.14 14.67
CA SER A 106 -19.17 35.12 15.45
C SER A 106 -19.21 36.53 14.85
N HIS A 107 -18.22 36.89 14.06
CA HIS A 107 -18.12 38.17 13.37
C HIS A 107 -19.13 38.36 12.22
N TYR A 108 -19.74 37.26 11.73
CA TYR A 108 -20.67 37.28 10.63
C TYR A 108 -22.12 37.27 11.14
N LYS A 109 -22.81 38.43 11.02
CA LYS A 109 -24.17 38.60 11.56
C LYS A 109 -25.30 38.25 10.57
N GLY A 110 -24.97 38.10 9.29
CA GLY A 110 -25.97 37.81 8.23
C GLY A 110 -25.77 36.37 7.69
N ASN A 111 -25.11 36.23 6.56
CA ASN A 111 -24.72 34.93 6.04
C ASN A 111 -23.57 34.38 6.86
N ILE A 112 -23.79 33.24 7.51
CA ILE A 112 -22.78 32.56 8.31
C ILE A 112 -21.96 31.65 7.39
N PRO A 113 -20.62 31.81 7.35
CA PRO A 113 -19.78 30.93 6.53
C PRO A 113 -19.84 29.48 6.99
N HIS A 114 -19.62 28.57 6.07
CA HIS A 114 -19.47 27.13 6.33
C HIS A 114 -18.26 26.84 7.23
N CYS A 115 -17.12 27.56 7.01
CA CYS A 115 -15.93 27.44 7.83
C CYS A 115 -15.13 28.74 7.88
N CYS A 116 -14.81 29.18 9.09
CA CYS A 116 -14.00 30.38 9.39
C CYS A 116 -12.60 30.04 9.89
N LYS A 117 -12.21 28.79 9.89
CA LYS A 117 -10.87 28.37 10.32
C LYS A 117 -9.80 28.82 9.33
N ARG A 118 -8.68 29.31 9.86
CA ARG A 118 -7.48 29.57 9.06
C ARG A 118 -6.86 28.28 8.50
N SER A 119 -7.03 27.17 9.21
CA SER A 119 -6.56 25.86 8.79
C SER A 119 -7.75 24.88 8.79
N PRO A 120 -8.60 24.91 7.76
CA PRO A 120 -9.72 24.00 7.62
C PRO A 120 -9.23 22.58 7.34
N ASN A 121 -10.01 21.59 7.75
CA ASN A 121 -9.85 20.19 7.38
C ASN A 121 -11.16 19.70 6.77
N ILE A 122 -11.07 19.14 5.57
CA ILE A 122 -12.22 18.74 4.76
C ILE A 122 -12.26 17.23 4.64
N VAL A 123 -13.47 16.68 4.68
CA VAL A 123 -13.76 15.26 4.47
C VAL A 123 -14.85 15.10 3.40
N ASP A 124 -14.89 13.94 2.78
CA ASP A 124 -15.94 13.58 1.82
C ASP A 124 -17.28 13.36 2.52
N LEU A 125 -18.36 13.55 1.80
CA LEU A 125 -19.71 13.22 2.25
C LEU A 125 -19.95 11.70 2.12
N LEU A 126 -20.85 11.19 2.96
CA LEU A 126 -21.20 9.78 2.98
C LEU A 126 -22.06 9.38 1.77
N VAL A 127 -22.07 8.10 1.47
CA VAL A 127 -22.99 7.50 0.52
C VAL A 127 -24.44 7.74 0.97
N GLY A 128 -25.31 8.15 0.05
CA GLY A 128 -26.70 8.50 0.36
C GLY A 128 -26.93 9.99 0.67
N THR A 129 -25.91 10.83 0.59
CA THR A 129 -26.06 12.29 0.65
C THR A 129 -27.11 12.79 -0.36
N PRO A 130 -27.99 13.75 -0.01
CA PRO A 130 -28.97 14.30 -0.91
C PRO A 130 -28.37 14.89 -2.21
N TYR A 131 -29.06 14.72 -3.32
CA TYR A 131 -28.55 15.11 -4.66
C TYR A 131 -28.15 16.59 -4.77
N ASN A 132 -28.87 17.50 -4.08
CA ASN A 132 -28.53 18.92 -4.05
C ASN A 132 -27.21 19.27 -3.35
N GLN A 133 -26.60 18.32 -2.65
CA GLN A 133 -25.30 18.47 -2.00
C GLN A 133 -24.19 17.69 -2.74
N GLN A 134 -24.54 17.01 -3.82
CA GLN A 134 -23.60 16.21 -4.59
C GLN A 134 -22.97 16.99 -5.73
N ILE A 135 -21.75 16.60 -6.09
CA ILE A 135 -21.12 16.92 -7.36
C ILE A 135 -20.55 15.64 -7.99
N ALA A 136 -20.04 15.73 -9.21
CA ALA A 136 -19.38 14.59 -9.85
C ALA A 136 -18.22 14.08 -9.01
N ASN A 137 -18.09 12.77 -8.90
CA ASN A 137 -17.05 12.06 -8.14
C ASN A 137 -17.06 12.21 -6.62
N CYS A 138 -18.11 12.81 -6.02
CA CYS A 138 -18.21 12.91 -4.57
C CYS A 138 -18.91 11.72 -3.92
N CYS A 139 -19.00 11.85 -2.59
CA CYS A 139 -19.97 11.18 -1.73
C CYS A 139 -19.78 9.66 -1.64
N LYS A 140 -18.51 9.28 -1.45
CA LYS A 140 -18.07 7.89 -1.23
C LYS A 140 -17.54 7.65 0.19
N GLY A 141 -17.73 8.61 1.11
CA GLY A 141 -17.17 8.56 2.46
C GLY A 141 -15.64 8.65 2.46
N GLY A 142 -15.05 9.26 1.44
CA GLY A 142 -13.60 9.40 1.31
C GLY A 142 -12.85 8.16 0.86
N VAL A 143 -13.56 7.09 0.49
CA VAL A 143 -12.95 5.86 -0.02
C VAL A 143 -12.60 6.02 -1.49
N LEU A 144 -11.33 5.78 -1.86
CA LEU A 144 -10.86 5.80 -3.24
C LEU A 144 -10.12 4.52 -3.60
N SER A 145 -10.38 4.02 -4.79
CA SER A 145 -9.61 2.91 -5.35
C SER A 145 -8.22 3.36 -5.77
N SER A 146 -7.31 2.41 -5.88
CA SER A 146 -6.04 2.64 -6.55
C SER A 146 -6.25 2.76 -8.07
N TRP A 147 -5.44 3.58 -8.71
CA TRP A 147 -5.48 3.74 -10.17
C TRP A 147 -5.23 2.43 -10.92
N GLY A 148 -4.34 1.61 -10.39
CA GLY A 148 -4.00 0.34 -11.02
C GLY A 148 -5.13 -0.66 -11.04
N GLN A 149 -6.02 -0.64 -10.06
CA GLN A 149 -7.13 -1.59 -9.93
C GLN A 149 -8.43 -1.05 -10.54
N ASP A 150 -8.83 0.17 -10.20
CA ASP A 150 -10.09 0.76 -10.66
C ASP A 150 -9.95 2.27 -10.87
N PRO A 151 -9.49 2.69 -12.06
CA PRO A 151 -9.31 4.11 -12.38
C PRO A 151 -10.60 4.94 -12.30
N ALA A 152 -11.76 4.32 -12.55
CA ALA A 152 -13.05 5.03 -12.52
C ALA A 152 -13.44 5.50 -11.12
N ASN A 153 -12.97 4.79 -10.09
CA ASN A 153 -13.21 5.12 -8.68
C ASN A 153 -11.97 5.67 -7.96
N ALA A 154 -10.94 6.08 -8.70
CA ALA A 154 -9.69 6.62 -8.17
C ALA A 154 -9.70 8.15 -8.00
N ALA A 155 -10.87 8.80 -8.09
CA ALA A 155 -11.01 10.24 -7.94
C ALA A 155 -12.17 10.61 -7.01
N ALA A 156 -11.97 11.69 -6.23
CA ALA A 156 -13.00 12.36 -5.45
C ALA A 156 -12.95 13.87 -5.73
N SER A 157 -14.11 14.54 -5.73
CA SER A 157 -14.16 15.97 -5.93
C SER A 157 -15.13 16.64 -4.96
N PHE A 158 -14.81 17.86 -4.57
CA PHE A 158 -15.73 18.75 -3.86
C PHE A 158 -15.59 20.19 -4.42
N GLN A 159 -16.65 20.97 -4.27
CA GLN A 159 -16.67 22.37 -4.64
C GLN A 159 -16.73 23.23 -3.38
N LEU A 160 -16.04 24.36 -3.42
CA LEU A 160 -16.08 25.35 -2.33
C LEU A 160 -16.15 26.75 -2.90
N SER A 161 -16.87 27.63 -2.19
CA SER A 161 -16.89 29.06 -2.42
C SER A 161 -16.01 29.75 -1.36
N VAL A 162 -14.93 30.39 -1.81
CA VAL A 162 -13.94 31.03 -0.95
C VAL A 162 -14.18 32.53 -0.95
N GLY A 163 -14.35 33.12 0.23
CA GLY A 163 -14.47 34.54 0.44
C GLY A 163 -13.22 35.17 1.05
N GLN A 164 -13.17 36.49 1.08
CA GLN A 164 -12.03 37.29 1.54
C GLN A 164 -10.72 36.94 0.81
N ALA A 165 -10.87 36.50 -0.42
CA ALA A 165 -9.78 36.07 -1.28
C ALA A 165 -9.54 37.04 -2.43
N GLY A 166 -8.51 36.78 -3.25
CA GLY A 166 -8.32 37.55 -4.48
C GLY A 166 -9.43 37.25 -5.51
N THR A 167 -9.78 38.23 -6.31
CA THR A 167 -10.82 38.20 -7.32
C THR A 167 -10.27 38.18 -8.75
N SER A 168 -9.01 37.87 -8.92
CA SER A 168 -8.32 37.76 -10.21
C SER A 168 -7.14 36.79 -10.15
N THR A 169 -6.71 36.32 -11.31
CA THR A 169 -5.56 35.39 -11.44
C THR A 169 -4.25 35.97 -10.85
N LYS A 170 -4.14 37.29 -10.75
CA LYS A 170 -2.96 37.99 -10.17
C LYS A 170 -3.04 38.14 -8.66
N THR A 171 -4.23 38.27 -8.09
CA THR A 171 -4.44 38.55 -6.67
C THR A 171 -4.74 37.36 -5.82
N VAL A 172 -5.20 36.25 -6.43
CA VAL A 172 -5.48 35.01 -5.74
C VAL A 172 -4.18 34.30 -5.35
N THR A 173 -4.18 33.72 -4.17
CA THR A 173 -3.04 32.97 -3.63
C THR A 173 -3.44 31.51 -3.37
N PRO A 174 -2.56 30.55 -3.66
CA PRO A 174 -2.85 29.15 -3.36
C PRO A 174 -2.84 28.90 -1.85
N PRO A 175 -3.60 27.90 -1.37
CA PRO A 175 -3.47 27.41 0.00
C PRO A 175 -2.05 26.89 0.25
N LYS A 176 -1.61 26.93 1.52
CA LYS A 176 -0.28 26.50 1.95
C LYS A 176 -0.38 25.29 2.87
N ASN A 177 0.75 24.60 3.04
CA ASN A 177 0.89 23.49 4.00
C ASN A 177 -0.24 22.45 3.84
N LEU A 178 -0.43 22.00 2.61
CA LEU A 178 -1.44 20.97 2.33
C LEU A 178 -1.10 19.68 3.07
N THR A 179 -2.10 19.10 3.73
CA THR A 179 -1.97 17.84 4.47
C THR A 179 -3.02 16.87 4.00
N LEU A 180 -2.61 15.65 3.70
CA LEU A 180 -3.49 14.55 3.30
C LEU A 180 -3.36 13.40 4.28
N LYS A 181 -4.50 12.89 4.77
CA LYS A 181 -4.60 11.62 5.51
C LYS A 181 -5.53 10.69 4.75
N ALA A 182 -5.16 9.41 4.65
CA ALA A 182 -5.98 8.46 3.87
C ALA A 182 -5.79 6.99 4.32
N PRO A 183 -6.49 6.56 5.36
CA PRO A 183 -7.12 7.25 6.47
C PRO A 183 -6.13 7.75 7.54
N GLY A 184 -4.91 7.35 7.52
CA GLY A 184 -3.89 7.74 8.51
C GLY A 184 -2.80 8.65 7.95
N PRO A 185 -1.74 8.89 8.74
CA PRO A 185 -0.57 9.64 8.31
C PRO A 185 0.21 8.86 7.24
N GLY A 186 1.23 9.47 6.68
CA GLY A 186 2.13 8.85 5.71
C GLY A 186 2.25 9.62 4.41
N TYR A 187 1.39 10.59 4.16
CA TYR A 187 1.49 11.45 2.99
C TYR A 187 2.24 12.74 3.29
N THR A 188 3.16 13.07 2.39
CA THR A 188 3.83 14.39 2.36
C THR A 188 3.45 15.09 1.07
N CYS A 189 2.90 16.31 1.19
CA CYS A 189 2.47 17.11 0.06
C CYS A 189 3.45 18.23 -0.25
N GLY A 190 3.81 18.37 -1.53
CA GLY A 190 4.61 19.47 -2.04
C GLY A 190 3.83 20.80 -2.09
N PRO A 191 4.51 21.89 -2.42
CA PRO A 191 3.88 23.20 -2.61
C PRO A 191 2.99 23.23 -3.86
N ALA A 192 2.12 24.24 -3.93
CA ALA A 192 1.30 24.48 -5.11
C ALA A 192 2.15 24.75 -6.35
N GLN A 193 1.81 24.09 -7.43
CA GLN A 193 2.41 24.31 -8.74
C GLN A 193 1.37 24.92 -9.68
N ASP A 194 1.69 26.06 -10.30
CA ASP A 194 0.86 26.62 -11.37
C ASP A 194 0.93 25.74 -12.61
N VAL A 195 -0.21 25.28 -13.08
CA VAL A 195 -0.31 24.40 -14.25
C VAL A 195 -1.31 24.99 -15.26
N PRO A 196 -1.28 24.55 -16.53
CA PRO A 196 -2.28 24.94 -17.51
C PRO A 196 -3.70 24.70 -17.00
N ALA A 197 -4.60 25.66 -17.23
CA ALA A 197 -5.96 25.60 -16.74
C ALA A 197 -6.71 24.37 -17.26
N SER A 198 -7.35 23.64 -16.34
CA SER A 198 -8.07 22.39 -16.64
C SER A 198 -9.22 22.64 -17.60
N LYS A 199 -9.43 21.70 -18.51
CA LYS A 199 -10.59 21.65 -19.42
C LYS A 199 -11.50 20.51 -19.00
N PHE A 200 -12.77 20.83 -18.79
CA PHE A 200 -13.84 19.89 -18.47
C PHE A 200 -14.69 19.69 -19.72
N ILE A 201 -14.78 18.46 -20.18
CA ILE A 201 -15.55 18.09 -21.38
C ILE A 201 -16.81 17.39 -20.89
N SER A 202 -18.00 17.86 -21.31
CA SER A 202 -19.27 17.20 -21.02
C SER A 202 -19.31 15.79 -21.60
N ALA A 203 -20.13 14.90 -21.02
CA ALA A 203 -20.21 13.48 -21.42
C ALA A 203 -20.57 13.33 -22.92
N ASP A 204 -21.39 14.24 -23.45
CA ASP A 204 -21.76 14.31 -24.89
C ASP A 204 -20.67 14.94 -25.77
N LYS A 205 -19.54 15.37 -25.20
CA LYS A 205 -18.41 16.04 -25.85
C LYS A 205 -18.74 17.38 -26.56
N ARG A 206 -19.95 17.91 -26.36
CA ARG A 206 -20.41 19.14 -27.04
C ARG A 206 -20.00 20.43 -26.32
N ARG A 207 -19.79 20.36 -25.01
CA ARG A 207 -19.44 21.52 -24.22
C ARG A 207 -18.05 21.32 -23.57
N VAL A 208 -17.20 22.32 -23.69
CA VAL A 208 -15.93 22.42 -23.00
C VAL A 208 -15.99 23.61 -22.07
N THR A 209 -15.80 23.39 -20.78
CA THR A 209 -15.64 24.44 -19.78
C THR A 209 -14.19 24.45 -19.34
N GLN A 210 -13.57 25.61 -19.27
CA GLN A 210 -12.20 25.76 -18.84
C GLN A 210 -12.13 26.49 -17.51
N ALA A 211 -11.30 26.01 -16.60
CA ALA A 211 -10.99 26.72 -15.37
C ALA A 211 -10.29 28.05 -15.67
N LEU A 212 -10.43 29.03 -14.79
CA LEU A 212 -9.77 30.33 -14.90
C LEU A 212 -8.29 30.25 -14.48
N LYS A 213 -8.00 29.40 -13.49
CA LYS A 213 -6.68 29.09 -12.99
C LYS A 213 -6.68 27.72 -12.33
N THR A 214 -5.56 26.99 -12.45
CA THR A 214 -5.39 25.67 -11.83
C THR A 214 -4.09 25.60 -11.07
N TRP A 215 -4.13 25.03 -9.87
CA TRP A 215 -2.98 24.60 -9.11
C TRP A 215 -2.98 23.10 -8.93
N ASN A 216 -1.80 22.47 -9.01
CA ASN A 216 -1.58 21.09 -8.63
C ASN A 216 -0.76 21.03 -7.35
N PHE A 217 -1.13 20.07 -6.49
CA PHE A 217 -0.35 19.64 -5.34
C PHE A 217 -0.09 18.14 -5.51
N THR A 218 1.16 17.73 -5.36
CA THR A 218 1.52 16.31 -5.42
C THR A 218 1.88 15.83 -4.03
N CYS A 219 1.21 14.78 -3.59
CA CYS A 219 1.47 14.12 -2.31
C CYS A 219 2.03 12.72 -2.58
N THR A 220 3.09 12.35 -1.88
CA THR A 220 3.72 11.03 -1.94
C THR A 220 3.56 10.30 -0.62
N TYR A 221 3.41 8.98 -0.68
CA TYR A 221 3.28 8.13 0.50
C TYR A 221 4.63 7.59 0.95
N SER A 222 4.83 7.58 2.26
CA SER A 222 5.96 6.90 2.90
C SER A 222 5.46 6.00 4.01
N GLN A 223 5.77 4.72 3.92
CA GLN A 223 5.44 3.75 4.96
C GLN A 223 6.16 4.06 6.28
N PHE A 224 7.36 4.61 6.21
CA PHE A 224 8.12 5.06 7.38
C PHE A 224 7.41 6.19 8.14
N LEU A 225 6.87 7.18 7.42
CA LEU A 225 6.09 8.28 8.03
C LEU A 225 4.73 7.82 8.55
N ALA A 226 4.16 6.79 7.96
CA ALA A 226 2.90 6.20 8.41
C ALA A 226 3.04 5.57 9.80
N SER A 227 4.24 5.05 10.14
CA SER A 227 4.58 4.44 11.44
C SER A 227 3.51 3.47 11.96
N ARG A 228 2.87 2.73 11.05
CA ARG A 228 1.78 1.81 11.42
C ARG A 228 2.34 0.46 11.83
N ALA A 229 1.69 -0.13 12.81
CA ALA A 229 1.84 -1.55 13.07
C ALA A 229 1.47 -2.34 11.81
N PRO A 230 2.18 -3.42 11.47
CA PRO A 230 1.80 -4.27 10.36
C PRO A 230 0.35 -4.74 10.49
N THR A 231 -0.41 -4.71 9.40
CA THR A 231 -1.81 -5.13 9.36
C THR A 231 -1.98 -6.54 8.82
N CYS A 232 -0.91 -7.11 8.26
CA CYS A 232 -0.94 -8.44 7.68
C CYS A 232 0.35 -9.21 7.94
N CYS A 233 0.24 -10.52 7.92
CA CYS A 233 1.36 -11.44 8.02
C CYS A 233 1.22 -12.59 7.00
N VAL A 234 2.34 -13.24 6.69
CA VAL A 234 2.40 -14.36 5.76
C VAL A 234 2.70 -15.64 6.51
N SER A 235 1.95 -16.68 6.17
CA SER A 235 2.27 -18.06 6.56
C SER A 235 2.59 -18.88 5.32
N LEU A 236 3.50 -19.82 5.43
CA LEU A 236 4.03 -20.60 4.33
C LEU A 236 3.80 -22.08 4.57
N SER A 237 3.54 -22.83 3.51
CA SER A 237 3.56 -24.29 3.55
C SER A 237 3.86 -24.90 2.18
N SER A 238 4.27 -26.16 2.17
CA SER A 238 4.51 -26.91 0.95
C SER A 238 3.98 -28.33 1.09
N PHE A 239 3.45 -28.90 0.05
CA PHE A 239 2.96 -30.27 -0.18
C PHE A 239 2.37 -31.06 1.02
N TYR A 240 2.95 -30.96 2.22
CA TYR A 240 2.56 -31.72 3.42
C TYR A 240 2.29 -30.80 4.60
N ASN A 241 1.37 -31.23 5.49
CA ASN A 241 0.95 -30.46 6.67
C ASN A 241 2.09 -30.19 7.67
N ASP A 242 3.08 -31.06 7.74
CA ASP A 242 4.21 -30.96 8.68
C ASP A 242 5.19 -29.82 8.34
N THR A 243 4.99 -29.16 7.19
CA THR A 243 5.86 -28.08 6.72
C THR A 243 5.18 -26.71 6.82
N ILE A 244 4.20 -26.54 7.71
CA ILE A 244 3.52 -25.27 7.89
C ILE A 244 4.39 -24.33 8.76
N VAL A 245 4.76 -23.20 8.20
CA VAL A 245 5.40 -22.09 8.90
C VAL A 245 4.31 -21.05 9.21
N PRO A 246 3.94 -20.86 10.47
CA PRO A 246 2.88 -19.94 10.84
C PRO A 246 3.30 -18.48 10.65
N CYS A 247 2.33 -17.58 10.68
CA CYS A 247 2.62 -16.17 10.87
C CYS A 247 3.50 -15.94 12.09
N PRO A 248 4.49 -15.04 12.02
CA PRO A 248 5.28 -14.68 13.19
C PRO A 248 4.39 -14.19 14.33
N THR A 249 4.57 -14.73 15.52
CA THR A 249 3.80 -14.35 16.72
C THR A 249 4.01 -12.87 17.02
N CYS A 250 2.96 -12.16 17.43
CA CYS A 250 2.99 -10.74 17.75
C CYS A 250 3.51 -9.84 16.62
N SER A 251 3.43 -10.27 15.38
CA SER A 251 3.94 -9.50 14.25
C SER A 251 3.08 -8.30 13.90
N CYS A 252 1.79 -8.33 14.24
CA CYS A 252 0.82 -7.30 13.88
C CYS A 252 0.25 -6.64 15.13
N GLY A 253 0.69 -5.43 15.43
CA GLY A 253 0.14 -4.60 16.52
C GLY A 253 0.89 -4.66 17.83
N CYS A 254 1.70 -5.68 18.10
CA CYS A 254 2.38 -5.84 19.39
C CYS A 254 3.87 -5.43 19.39
N LYS A 255 4.49 -5.27 18.23
CA LYS A 255 5.93 -4.90 18.14
C LYS A 255 6.21 -3.41 17.95
N SER A 256 5.20 -2.61 17.70
CA SER A 256 5.45 -1.17 17.54
C SER A 256 5.49 -0.51 18.92
N ASN A 257 6.63 0.05 19.28
CA ASN A 257 6.79 0.97 20.41
C ASN A 257 5.91 2.24 20.33
N ILE A 258 5.04 2.31 19.34
CA ILE A 258 4.18 3.46 18.98
C ILE A 258 2.77 3.26 19.54
N THR A 259 2.31 2.04 19.69
CA THR A 259 1.16 1.75 20.55
C THR A 259 1.62 1.86 22.00
N GLU A 260 0.78 2.45 22.84
CA GLU A 260 1.09 2.68 24.26
C GLU A 260 1.84 1.50 24.89
N PRO A 261 2.98 1.74 25.58
CA PRO A 261 3.75 0.68 26.20
C PRO A 261 2.85 -0.12 27.14
N GLY A 262 2.68 -1.40 26.87
CA GLY A 262 1.85 -2.29 27.68
C GLY A 262 0.52 -2.72 27.07
N SER A 263 0.22 -2.34 25.81
CA SER A 263 -1.02 -2.76 25.13
C SER A 263 -1.04 -4.24 24.69
N CYS A 264 0.13 -4.89 24.62
CA CYS A 264 0.26 -6.31 24.29
C CYS A 264 1.18 -7.03 25.26
N VAL A 265 0.76 -8.26 25.65
CA VAL A 265 1.56 -9.19 26.47
C VAL A 265 1.83 -10.48 25.70
N GLU A 266 3.00 -11.03 25.85
CA GLU A 266 3.34 -12.35 25.33
C GLU A 266 2.59 -13.45 26.10
N SER A 267 2.40 -14.62 25.46
CA SER A 267 1.63 -15.73 26.05
C SER A 267 2.14 -16.20 27.40
N ASP A 268 3.42 -16.05 27.68
CA ASP A 268 4.10 -16.50 28.91
C ASP A 268 4.29 -15.34 29.91
N SER A 269 3.76 -14.16 29.62
CA SER A 269 3.92 -13.02 30.51
C SER A 269 3.12 -13.20 31.80
N PRO A 270 3.70 -12.90 32.97
CA PRO A 270 2.98 -12.91 34.22
C PRO A 270 1.89 -11.83 34.31
N TYR A 271 1.85 -10.91 33.36
CA TYR A 271 0.84 -9.82 33.27
C TYR A 271 -0.36 -10.22 32.42
N LEU A 272 -1.00 -11.35 32.74
CA LEU A 272 -2.27 -11.71 32.10
C LEU A 272 -3.39 -10.79 32.60
N ALA A 273 -4.31 -10.44 31.71
CA ALA A 273 -5.41 -9.51 31.97
C ALA A 273 -6.29 -9.87 33.23
N SER A 274 -6.24 -11.11 33.70
CA SER A 274 -6.91 -11.56 34.93
C SER A 274 -6.32 -10.97 36.22
N VAL A 275 -5.13 -10.38 36.17
CA VAL A 275 -4.44 -9.83 37.36
C VAL A 275 -4.64 -8.30 37.48
N VAL A 276 -5.17 -7.63 36.46
CA VAL A 276 -5.33 -6.17 36.41
C VAL A 276 -6.79 -5.74 36.70
N SER A 277 -7.53 -6.49 37.49
CA SER A 277 -8.87 -6.10 37.90
C SER A 277 -8.83 -5.04 39.00
N GLY A 278 -8.52 -3.79 38.66
CA GLY A 278 -8.49 -2.74 39.68
C GLY A 278 -8.37 -1.30 39.21
N SER A 279 -8.09 -1.01 37.95
CA SER A 279 -8.02 0.37 37.45
C SER A 279 -8.96 0.60 36.27
N GLN A 280 -9.86 1.55 36.42
CA GLN A 280 -10.99 1.87 35.54
C GLN A 280 -10.59 2.55 34.22
N GLU A 281 -9.32 2.67 33.90
CA GLU A 281 -8.83 3.41 32.68
C GLU A 281 -7.88 2.62 31.79
N ASN A 282 -7.68 1.32 32.00
CA ASN A 282 -6.76 0.58 31.16
C ASN A 282 -7.47 -0.11 30.01
N THR A 283 -7.12 0.31 28.81
CA THR A 283 -7.33 -0.46 27.57
C THR A 283 -7.03 -1.94 27.84
N PRO A 284 -7.91 -2.86 27.45
CA PRO A 284 -7.68 -4.28 27.74
C PRO A 284 -6.34 -4.71 27.14
N VAL A 285 -5.48 -5.25 27.99
CA VAL A 285 -4.21 -5.81 27.58
C VAL A 285 -4.49 -6.99 26.67
N VAL A 286 -4.02 -6.94 25.44
CA VAL A 286 -4.29 -7.94 24.40
C VAL A 286 -3.14 -8.95 24.39
N GLN A 287 -3.46 -10.24 24.53
CA GLN A 287 -2.47 -11.31 24.44
C GLN A 287 -2.02 -11.48 22.99
N CYS A 288 -0.72 -11.52 22.76
CA CYS A 288 -0.13 -11.83 21.46
C CYS A 288 -0.43 -13.28 21.04
N THR A 289 -1.18 -13.43 19.97
CA THR A 289 -1.46 -14.73 19.33
C THR A 289 -1.28 -14.63 17.83
N SER A 290 -1.20 -15.77 17.15
CA SER A 290 -1.17 -15.82 15.68
C SER A 290 -2.42 -15.21 15.01
N HIS A 291 -3.51 -15.03 15.76
CA HIS A 291 -4.77 -14.47 15.29
C HIS A 291 -4.88 -12.96 15.45
N MET A 292 -3.91 -12.32 16.09
CA MET A 292 -3.93 -10.86 16.30
C MET A 292 -3.54 -10.08 15.05
N CYS A 293 -2.95 -10.72 14.05
CA CYS A 293 -2.77 -10.14 12.75
C CYS A 293 -4.15 -9.94 12.11
N PRO A 294 -4.54 -8.72 11.74
CA PRO A 294 -5.83 -8.47 11.10
C PRO A 294 -6.04 -9.32 9.84
N ILE A 295 -5.00 -9.48 9.03
CA ILE A 295 -5.02 -10.26 7.79
C ILE A 295 -3.91 -11.30 7.82
N ARG A 296 -4.25 -12.54 7.48
CA ARG A 296 -3.28 -13.59 7.21
C ARG A 296 -3.31 -13.96 5.73
N VAL A 297 -2.15 -13.91 5.09
CA VAL A 297 -1.94 -14.43 3.74
C VAL A 297 -1.21 -15.76 3.85
N HIS A 298 -1.85 -16.84 3.44
CA HIS A 298 -1.25 -18.16 3.43
C HIS A 298 -0.85 -18.54 2.01
N TRP A 299 0.45 -18.77 1.81
CA TRP A 299 1.02 -19.22 0.55
C TRP A 299 1.38 -20.70 0.65
N HIS A 300 0.63 -21.55 -0.07
CA HIS A 300 0.80 -22.99 -0.07
C HIS A 300 1.29 -23.47 -1.42
N VAL A 301 2.51 -24.00 -1.49
CA VAL A 301 3.02 -24.68 -2.68
C VAL A 301 2.35 -26.05 -2.76
N LYS A 302 1.33 -26.17 -3.63
CA LYS A 302 0.42 -27.31 -3.68
C LYS A 302 0.97 -28.50 -4.47
N LEU A 303 1.56 -28.22 -5.63
CA LEU A 303 2.03 -29.26 -6.56
C LEU A 303 3.28 -28.78 -7.31
N ASN A 304 4.17 -29.73 -7.57
CA ASN A 304 5.38 -29.55 -8.35
C ASN A 304 5.37 -30.53 -9.52
N TYR A 305 5.04 -30.06 -10.72
CA TYR A 305 5.08 -30.83 -11.95
C TYR A 305 6.47 -30.71 -12.62
N LYS A 306 6.67 -31.45 -13.70
CA LYS A 306 7.93 -31.39 -14.45
C LYS A 306 8.23 -29.99 -15.00
N GLU A 307 7.22 -29.33 -15.57
CA GLU A 307 7.38 -28.02 -16.24
C GLU A 307 6.59 -26.89 -15.57
N TYR A 308 5.69 -27.22 -14.65
CA TYR A 308 4.82 -26.29 -13.96
C TYR A 308 4.87 -26.53 -12.45
N TRP A 309 4.47 -25.54 -11.70
CA TRP A 309 4.17 -25.68 -10.28
C TRP A 309 2.95 -24.87 -9.92
N ARG A 310 2.26 -25.28 -8.89
CA ARG A 310 0.98 -24.71 -8.49
C ARG A 310 1.02 -24.24 -7.06
N VAL A 311 0.51 -23.04 -6.84
CA VAL A 311 0.38 -22.40 -5.53
C VAL A 311 -1.08 -22.17 -5.25
N LYS A 312 -1.48 -22.38 -4.01
CA LYS A 312 -2.75 -21.93 -3.47
C LYS A 312 -2.49 -20.74 -2.55
N VAL A 313 -3.13 -19.61 -2.83
CA VAL A 313 -3.10 -18.42 -1.98
C VAL A 313 -4.43 -18.32 -1.27
N THR A 314 -4.39 -18.19 0.07
CA THR A 314 -5.58 -18.00 0.91
C THR A 314 -5.39 -16.74 1.73
N ILE A 315 -6.35 -15.81 1.66
CA ILE A 315 -6.37 -14.60 2.48
C ILE A 315 -7.50 -14.75 3.49
N THR A 316 -7.20 -14.58 4.77
CA THR A 316 -8.18 -14.68 5.86
C THR A 316 -8.25 -13.37 6.61
N ASN A 317 -9.47 -12.87 6.82
CA ASN A 317 -9.75 -11.68 7.62
C ASN A 317 -10.05 -12.06 9.08
N PHE A 318 -9.14 -11.71 9.98
CA PHE A 318 -9.35 -11.83 11.44
C PHE A 318 -9.73 -10.50 12.09
N ASN A 319 -9.89 -9.44 11.30
CA ASN A 319 -10.28 -8.14 11.81
C ASN A 319 -11.79 -8.03 11.94
N TYR A 320 -12.31 -8.29 13.12
CA TYR A 320 -13.75 -8.20 13.40
C TYR A 320 -14.32 -6.76 13.37
N ALA A 321 -13.43 -5.76 13.37
CA ALA A 321 -13.83 -4.35 13.30
C ALA A 321 -13.88 -3.80 11.88
N MET A 322 -13.41 -4.55 10.87
CA MET A 322 -13.29 -4.07 9.50
C MET A 322 -13.63 -5.15 8.46
N ASN A 323 -14.41 -4.75 7.48
CA ASN A 323 -14.72 -5.53 6.29
C ASN A 323 -13.90 -5.02 5.12
N TYR A 324 -13.25 -5.92 4.38
CA TYR A 324 -12.41 -5.56 3.23
C TYR A 324 -13.15 -5.86 1.92
N SER A 325 -13.74 -4.84 1.30
CA SER A 325 -14.57 -5.00 0.10
C SER A 325 -13.81 -4.84 -1.21
N ARG A 326 -12.73 -4.10 -1.22
CA ARG A 326 -11.94 -3.80 -2.44
C ARG A 326 -10.46 -4.12 -2.24
N TRP A 327 -10.19 -5.20 -1.55
CA TRP A 327 -8.83 -5.62 -1.25
C TRP A 327 -8.00 -5.87 -2.51
N ASN A 328 -6.70 -5.68 -2.39
CA ASN A 328 -5.72 -6.23 -3.31
C ASN A 328 -4.53 -6.82 -2.55
N LEU A 329 -3.86 -7.73 -3.22
CA LEU A 329 -2.66 -8.39 -2.76
C LEU A 329 -1.56 -8.17 -3.80
N VAL A 330 -0.46 -7.55 -3.40
CA VAL A 330 0.73 -7.45 -4.25
C VAL A 330 1.75 -8.46 -3.76
N VAL A 331 2.22 -9.30 -4.66
CA VAL A 331 3.18 -10.37 -4.35
C VAL A 331 4.41 -10.19 -5.22
N GLN A 332 5.58 -10.25 -4.62
CA GLN A 332 6.85 -10.22 -5.32
C GLN A 332 7.47 -11.63 -5.35
N HIS A 333 7.56 -12.19 -6.54
CA HIS A 333 8.13 -13.51 -6.81
C HIS A 333 8.72 -13.54 -8.22
N PRO A 334 9.94 -14.05 -8.42
CA PRO A 334 10.63 -14.00 -9.72
C PRO A 334 9.87 -14.70 -10.86
N ASN A 335 8.98 -15.64 -10.54
CA ASN A 335 8.25 -16.42 -11.55
C ASN A 335 6.92 -15.79 -12.01
N PHE A 336 6.62 -14.53 -11.63
CA PHE A 336 5.39 -13.87 -12.09
C PHE A 336 5.39 -13.56 -13.60
N ASP A 337 6.53 -13.45 -14.23
CA ASP A 337 6.66 -13.36 -15.68
C ASP A 337 6.17 -14.60 -16.42
N ASP A 338 6.23 -15.76 -15.77
CA ASP A 338 5.78 -17.07 -16.27
C ASP A 338 4.45 -17.55 -15.66
N LEU A 339 3.63 -16.64 -15.14
CA LEU A 339 2.29 -16.95 -14.67
C LEU A 339 1.41 -17.38 -15.86
N THR A 340 1.03 -18.65 -15.88
CA THR A 340 0.28 -19.24 -17.00
C THR A 340 -1.22 -19.16 -16.78
N GLN A 341 -1.69 -19.39 -15.55
CA GLN A 341 -3.11 -19.44 -15.23
C GLN A 341 -3.37 -18.99 -13.79
N ILE A 342 -4.48 -18.26 -13.61
CA ILE A 342 -5.06 -17.93 -12.32
C ILE A 342 -6.54 -18.34 -12.32
N PHE A 343 -7.04 -18.87 -11.20
CA PHE A 343 -8.35 -19.52 -11.21
C PHE A 343 -9.50 -18.65 -10.71
N SER A 344 -9.29 -17.90 -9.63
CA SER A 344 -10.39 -17.22 -8.94
C SER A 344 -10.11 -15.75 -8.58
N PHE A 345 -8.93 -15.25 -8.93
CA PHE A 345 -8.58 -13.84 -8.73
C PHE A 345 -8.39 -13.17 -10.09
N ASN A 346 -8.52 -11.85 -10.10
CA ASN A 346 -8.00 -11.00 -11.16
C ASN A 346 -6.49 -10.81 -10.97
N TYR A 347 -5.80 -10.53 -12.06
CA TYR A 347 -4.35 -10.33 -12.06
C TYR A 347 -3.94 -9.15 -12.95
N LYS A 348 -2.95 -8.41 -12.48
CA LYS A 348 -2.26 -7.39 -13.28
C LYS A 348 -0.78 -7.43 -12.94
N PRO A 349 0.13 -7.56 -13.93
CA PRO A 349 1.54 -7.40 -13.69
C PRO A 349 1.85 -5.96 -13.27
N LEU A 350 2.69 -5.80 -12.26
CA LEU A 350 3.32 -4.54 -11.92
C LEU A 350 4.78 -4.62 -12.34
N THR A 351 5.24 -3.63 -13.08
CA THR A 351 6.63 -3.55 -13.55
C THR A 351 7.31 -2.31 -12.99
N PRO A 352 7.58 -2.25 -11.68
CA PRO A 352 8.16 -1.07 -11.05
C PRO A 352 9.52 -0.67 -11.63
N TYR A 353 10.28 -1.65 -12.12
CA TYR A 353 11.61 -1.47 -12.69
C TYR A 353 11.64 -1.47 -14.22
N ALA A 354 10.49 -1.23 -14.86
CA ALA A 354 10.29 -1.12 -16.31
C ALA A 354 10.62 -2.38 -17.14
N SER A 355 11.54 -3.23 -16.70
CA SER A 355 11.98 -4.44 -17.43
C SER A 355 11.81 -5.73 -16.64
N ILE A 356 11.56 -5.66 -15.34
CA ILE A 356 11.45 -6.83 -14.46
C ILE A 356 10.00 -7.03 -14.08
N ASN A 357 9.43 -8.16 -14.52
CA ASN A 357 8.06 -8.56 -14.23
C ASN A 357 8.04 -9.60 -13.09
N ASP A 358 8.58 -9.23 -11.93
CA ASP A 358 8.64 -10.08 -10.75
C ASP A 358 7.51 -9.77 -9.73
N THR A 359 6.62 -8.87 -10.07
CA THR A 359 5.61 -8.37 -9.14
C THR A 359 4.21 -8.49 -9.75
N GLY A 360 3.32 -9.18 -9.06
CA GLY A 360 1.93 -9.37 -9.45
C GLY A 360 0.97 -8.72 -8.48
N MET A 361 -0.02 -7.99 -8.99
CA MET A 361 -1.16 -7.51 -8.24
C MET A 361 -2.36 -8.42 -8.47
N LEU A 362 -2.94 -8.93 -7.40
CA LEU A 362 -4.08 -9.83 -7.36
C LEU A 362 -5.24 -9.14 -6.63
N TRP A 363 -6.47 -9.34 -7.08
CA TRP A 363 -7.67 -8.91 -6.37
C TRP A 363 -8.84 -9.84 -6.66
N GLY A 364 -9.83 -9.85 -5.77
CA GLY A 364 -10.98 -10.74 -5.90
C GLY A 364 -11.92 -10.32 -7.02
N VAL A 365 -12.58 -11.29 -7.62
CA VAL A 365 -13.84 -11.06 -8.33
C VAL A 365 -14.95 -10.73 -7.32
N ASN A 366 -16.04 -10.08 -7.75
CA ASN A 366 -17.08 -9.55 -6.83
C ASN A 366 -17.51 -10.57 -5.75
N PHE A 367 -17.77 -11.80 -6.13
CA PHE A 367 -18.15 -12.85 -5.20
C PHE A 367 -17.10 -13.09 -4.08
N TYR A 368 -15.81 -13.11 -4.44
CA TYR A 368 -14.73 -13.31 -3.45
C TYR A 368 -14.45 -12.07 -2.61
N ASN A 369 -14.76 -10.89 -3.12
CA ASN A 369 -14.71 -9.67 -2.31
C ASN A 369 -15.75 -9.74 -1.17
N ASP A 370 -16.96 -10.19 -1.48
CA ASP A 370 -18.04 -10.31 -0.50
C ASP A 370 -17.68 -11.29 0.63
N LEU A 371 -17.00 -12.40 0.31
CA LEU A 371 -16.52 -13.34 1.31
C LEU A 371 -15.49 -12.73 2.28
N LEU A 372 -14.59 -11.88 1.79
CA LEU A 372 -13.59 -11.23 2.65
C LEU A 372 -14.17 -10.07 3.48
N MET A 373 -15.38 -9.60 3.17
CA MET A 373 -16.11 -8.67 4.01
C MET A 373 -16.47 -9.25 5.39
N GLN A 374 -16.62 -10.57 5.48
CA GLN A 374 -16.81 -11.24 6.75
C GLN A 374 -15.49 -11.34 7.52
N ALA A 375 -15.56 -11.59 8.81
CA ALA A 375 -14.40 -11.81 9.66
C ALA A 375 -14.37 -13.26 10.18
N GLY A 376 -13.19 -13.70 10.60
CA GLY A 376 -12.98 -15.03 11.20
C GLY A 376 -12.88 -16.16 10.17
N PRO A 377 -13.23 -17.40 10.54
CA PRO A 377 -13.03 -18.57 9.67
C PRO A 377 -13.77 -18.53 8.34
N TYR A 378 -14.88 -17.80 8.28
CA TYR A 378 -15.70 -17.63 7.06
C TYR A 378 -15.22 -16.46 6.19
N GLY A 379 -14.51 -15.49 6.78
CA GLY A 379 -13.94 -14.34 6.10
C GLY A 379 -12.65 -14.70 5.38
N ASN A 380 -12.69 -15.60 4.40
CA ASN A 380 -11.52 -15.98 3.61
C ASN A 380 -11.84 -16.08 2.13
N VAL A 381 -10.84 -15.76 1.33
CA VAL A 381 -10.84 -15.94 -0.12
C VAL A 381 -9.61 -16.72 -0.54
N GLN A 382 -9.72 -17.47 -1.62
CA GLN A 382 -8.61 -18.30 -2.07
C GLN A 382 -8.57 -18.40 -3.60
N SER A 383 -7.37 -18.55 -4.13
CA SER A 383 -7.13 -18.81 -5.54
C SER A 383 -5.94 -19.72 -5.73
N GLU A 384 -5.87 -20.34 -6.90
CA GLU A 384 -4.71 -21.11 -7.33
C GLU A 384 -4.01 -20.37 -8.48
N LEU A 385 -2.70 -20.42 -8.45
CA LEU A 385 -1.80 -19.83 -9.43
C LEU A 385 -0.98 -20.97 -10.05
N LEU A 386 -0.95 -21.04 -11.37
CA LEU A 386 -0.13 -21.99 -12.12
C LEU A 386 1.01 -21.23 -12.78
N PHE A 387 2.22 -21.57 -12.40
CA PHE A 387 3.45 -21.00 -12.94
C PHE A 387 4.15 -22.01 -13.82
N ARG A 388 4.71 -21.56 -14.94
CA ARG A 388 5.67 -22.33 -15.71
C ARG A 388 7.04 -22.19 -15.06
N LYS A 389 7.80 -23.28 -14.98
CA LYS A 389 9.16 -23.25 -14.46
C LYS A 389 10.11 -22.63 -15.49
N ASP A 390 10.79 -21.57 -15.10
CA ASP A 390 11.99 -21.15 -15.81
C ASP A 390 13.17 -22.04 -15.37
N LYS A 391 13.63 -22.85 -16.29
CA LYS A 391 14.73 -23.81 -16.03
C LYS A 391 16.07 -23.13 -15.79
N SER A 392 16.23 -21.87 -16.19
CA SER A 392 17.48 -21.13 -16.04
C SER A 392 17.61 -20.42 -14.71
N THR A 393 16.48 -19.97 -14.14
CA THR A 393 16.46 -19.14 -12.92
C THR A 393 15.68 -19.75 -11.77
N PHE A 394 14.71 -20.64 -12.05
CA PHE A 394 13.85 -21.23 -11.03
C PHE A 394 14.50 -22.44 -10.38
N SER A 395 14.75 -22.35 -9.10
CA SER A 395 15.30 -23.45 -8.28
C SER A 395 14.45 -23.64 -7.04
N PHE A 396 13.71 -24.77 -6.98
CA PHE A 396 12.99 -25.20 -5.78
C PHE A 396 13.93 -25.43 -4.60
N ASP A 397 15.11 -25.95 -4.89
CA ASP A 397 16.10 -26.31 -3.86
C ASP A 397 16.68 -25.07 -3.12
N GLN A 398 16.50 -23.88 -3.72
CA GLN A 398 16.96 -22.61 -3.15
C GLN A 398 15.83 -21.80 -2.51
N GLY A 399 14.66 -22.38 -2.32
CA GLY A 399 13.52 -21.71 -1.68
C GLY A 399 12.77 -20.70 -2.55
N TRP A 400 13.01 -20.67 -3.86
CA TRP A 400 12.33 -19.74 -4.78
C TRP A 400 10.87 -20.07 -5.07
N ALA A 401 10.32 -21.06 -4.37
CA ALA A 401 8.89 -21.37 -4.40
C ALA A 401 8.06 -20.42 -3.51
N PHE A 402 8.69 -19.59 -2.70
CA PHE A 402 8.02 -18.70 -1.75
C PHE A 402 8.20 -17.24 -2.15
N PRO A 403 7.19 -16.39 -1.83
CA PRO A 403 7.27 -14.98 -2.17
C PRO A 403 8.36 -14.29 -1.35
N ARG A 404 9.02 -13.31 -1.98
CA ARG A 404 10.03 -12.48 -1.31
C ARG A 404 9.37 -11.42 -0.44
N ARG A 405 8.29 -10.83 -0.92
CA ARG A 405 7.48 -9.83 -0.21
C ARG A 405 6.03 -9.95 -0.61
N VAL A 406 5.16 -9.61 0.33
CA VAL A 406 3.72 -9.58 0.15
C VAL A 406 3.18 -8.29 0.74
N TYR A 407 2.24 -7.65 0.05
CA TYR A 407 1.56 -6.44 0.50
C TYR A 407 0.06 -6.64 0.40
N PHE A 408 -0.66 -6.26 1.44
CA PHE A 408 -2.13 -6.27 1.44
C PHE A 408 -2.63 -4.82 1.52
N ASN A 409 -3.45 -4.40 0.55
CA ASN A 409 -3.96 -3.03 0.42
C ASN A 409 -2.86 -1.95 0.50
N GLY A 410 -1.67 -2.28 0.00
CA GLY A 410 -0.53 -1.38 -0.01
C GLY A 410 0.33 -1.41 1.26
N GLU A 411 -0.05 -2.14 2.30
CA GLU A 411 0.76 -2.31 3.51
C GLU A 411 1.63 -3.57 3.43
N SER A 412 2.92 -3.46 3.80
CA SER A 412 3.84 -4.59 3.79
C SER A 412 3.47 -5.61 4.86
N CYS A 413 3.27 -6.85 4.46
CA CYS A 413 3.02 -7.95 5.38
C CYS A 413 4.31 -8.45 6.02
N VAL A 414 4.23 -8.87 7.28
CA VAL A 414 5.37 -9.50 7.97
C VAL A 414 5.59 -10.90 7.40
N MET A 415 6.81 -11.14 6.94
CA MET A 415 7.25 -12.43 6.42
C MET A 415 7.89 -13.26 7.52
N PRO A 416 7.76 -14.60 7.50
CA PRO A 416 8.63 -15.46 8.29
C PRO A 416 10.11 -15.21 7.98
N PRO A 417 11.02 -15.47 8.91
CA PRO A 417 12.45 -15.38 8.62
C PRO A 417 12.83 -16.41 7.55
N PRO A 418 13.76 -16.10 6.64
CA PRO A 418 14.08 -16.97 5.50
C PRO A 418 14.56 -18.38 5.87
N ASP A 419 15.25 -18.50 6.99
CA ASP A 419 15.75 -19.76 7.55
C ASP A 419 14.63 -20.68 8.10
N ALA A 420 13.45 -20.11 8.36
CA ALA A 420 12.27 -20.88 8.77
C ALA A 420 11.40 -21.32 7.57
N TYR A 421 11.77 -21.02 6.34
CA TYR A 421 10.96 -21.40 5.18
C TYR A 421 10.82 -22.92 5.07
N PRO A 422 9.67 -23.44 4.61
CA PRO A 422 9.44 -24.86 4.50
C PRO A 422 10.45 -25.51 3.56
N MET A 423 11.07 -26.60 3.99
CA MET A 423 11.91 -27.42 3.11
C MET A 423 11.02 -28.11 2.08
N LEU A 424 11.45 -28.09 0.83
CA LEU A 424 10.74 -28.79 -0.24
C LEU A 424 11.17 -30.25 -0.29
N PRO A 425 10.27 -31.22 -0.54
CA PRO A 425 10.57 -32.67 -0.44
C PRO A 425 11.67 -33.13 -1.38
N ASN A 426 12.01 -32.38 -2.41
CA ASN A 426 13.07 -32.74 -3.37
C ASN A 426 14.47 -32.24 -2.97
N ALA A 427 14.58 -31.48 -1.88
CA ALA A 427 15.85 -31.28 -1.20
C ALA A 427 16.24 -32.52 -0.41
N GLY A 428 16.16 -33.69 -1.04
CA GLY A 428 16.80 -34.90 -0.51
C GLY A 428 18.25 -34.51 -0.25
N SER A 429 18.67 -34.57 1.00
CA SER A 429 20.09 -34.49 1.31
C SER A 429 20.76 -35.50 0.38
N ARG A 430 21.51 -35.04 -0.61
CA ARG A 430 22.58 -35.84 -1.14
C ARG A 430 23.42 -36.18 0.09
N GLN A 431 23.18 -37.36 0.68
CA GLN A 431 24.20 -37.98 1.45
C GLN A 431 25.31 -38.21 0.42
N ASP A 432 26.24 -37.29 0.38
CA ASP A 432 27.54 -37.56 -0.21
C ASP A 432 28.13 -38.68 0.64
N TYR A 433 27.78 -39.90 0.28
CA TYR A 433 28.52 -41.06 0.76
C TYR A 433 29.92 -40.82 0.28
N SER A 434 30.75 -40.35 1.20
CA SER A 434 32.16 -40.21 0.94
C SER A 434 32.61 -41.55 0.36
N LEU A 435 33.34 -41.49 -0.76
CA LEU A 435 33.92 -42.73 -1.38
C LEU A 435 34.61 -43.61 -0.33
N LEU A 436 35.11 -43.00 0.72
CA LEU A 436 35.69 -43.65 1.89
C LEU A 436 34.70 -44.54 2.64
N THR A 437 33.44 -44.12 2.83
CA THR A 437 32.40 -44.90 3.54
C THR A 437 31.95 -46.12 2.71
N VAL A 438 31.89 -45.98 1.40
CA VAL A 438 31.58 -47.11 0.51
C VAL A 438 32.74 -48.12 0.46
N ILE A 439 33.99 -47.62 0.44
CA ILE A 439 35.19 -48.49 0.44
C ILE A 439 35.33 -49.19 1.79
N THR A 440 35.08 -48.52 2.92
CA THR A 440 35.16 -49.14 4.24
C THR A 440 34.07 -50.21 4.47
N SER A 441 32.81 -49.98 3.98
CA SER A 441 31.76 -50.99 4.08
C SER A 441 32.03 -52.20 3.18
N SER A 442 32.59 -52.01 1.99
CA SER A 442 32.93 -53.09 1.09
C SER A 442 34.14 -53.93 1.62
N LEU A 443 35.13 -53.28 2.24
CA LEU A 443 36.25 -53.97 2.88
C LEU A 443 35.84 -54.75 4.12
N SER A 444 34.86 -54.25 4.91
CA SER A 444 34.36 -54.98 6.07
C SER A 444 33.53 -56.21 5.66
N THR A 445 32.75 -56.15 4.59
CA THR A 445 32.03 -57.33 4.05
C THR A 445 32.97 -58.35 3.45
N LEU A 446 34.02 -57.96 2.75
CA LEU A 446 35.03 -58.88 2.26
C LEU A 446 35.84 -59.54 3.41
N ALA A 447 36.18 -58.83 4.46
CA ALA A 447 36.82 -59.38 5.64
C ALA A 447 35.94 -60.40 6.36
N PHE A 448 34.66 -60.20 6.45
CA PHE A 448 33.68 -61.18 7.01
C PHE A 448 33.61 -62.47 6.19
N ILE A 449 33.67 -62.37 4.87
CA ILE A 449 33.62 -63.54 3.98
C ILE A 449 34.92 -64.37 4.13
N PHE A 450 36.09 -63.74 4.34
CA PHE A 450 37.36 -64.43 4.52
C PHE A 450 37.56 -65.07 5.90
N VAL A 451 36.82 -64.63 6.92
CA VAL A 451 36.92 -65.19 8.29
C VAL A 451 35.96 -66.40 8.50
N TYR A 452 34.94 -66.55 7.63
CA TYR A 452 33.94 -67.61 7.73
C TYR A 452 33.94 -68.60 6.56
N ALA A 453 34.91 -68.54 5.64
CA ALA A 453 35.20 -69.54 4.61
C ALA A 453 36.45 -70.32 5.01
#